data_6c02132e62a45349d1939cbcd4abf0be
#
_entry.id   6c02132e62a45349d1939cbcd4abf0be
#
_cell.length_a   1.000
_cell.length_b   1.000
_cell.length_c   1.000
_cell.angle_alpha   90.00
_cell.angle_beta   90.00
_cell.angle_gamma   90.00
#
_symmetry.space_group_name_H-M   'P 1'
#
loop_
_entity.id
_entity.type
_entity.pdbx_description
1 polymer ?
#
loop_
_entity_poly.entity_id
_entity_poly.type
_entity_poly.pdbx_seq_one_letter_code
_entity_poly.pdbx_strand_id
1 'polypeptide(L)'
;MVLFGSIQSAAAIDNVILEKKEFSIQYPSNWKVSDYWNKFQNEVTLQADLRSGSGMTIKHQKSITPISTINNELIQFLIENEKENCRVNKGGPCWNFEFTNAKTATLDGSQVISLQFDATLKDKKTIVKKIFLPDGDENWLITIKVTKDKEELLEEIQKSVETFSRNIENSNQVSISNIENSKIPKWVKDTMKWYVEGQISEDEMITVLEFLINQNVIKISNTP
;
A
#
# COMPACT_ATOMS: atom_id res chain seq x y z
N MET A 1 1.49 -58.33 -7.45
CA MET A 1 1.58 -57.54 -6.20
C MET A 1 1.38 -56.08 -6.58
N VAL A 2 0.18 -55.54 -6.39
CA VAL A 2 -0.17 -54.15 -6.77
C VAL A 2 -0.03 -53.29 -5.52
N LEU A 3 0.96 -52.40 -5.53
CA LEU A 3 1.16 -51.41 -4.47
C LEU A 3 0.12 -50.28 -4.66
N PHE A 4 -0.91 -50.28 -3.83
CA PHE A 4 -1.77 -49.11 -3.68
C PHE A 4 -1.01 -48.04 -2.90
N GLY A 5 -0.47 -47.07 -3.63
CA GLY A 5 0.02 -45.85 -3.03
C GLY A 5 -1.17 -45.07 -2.48
N SER A 6 -1.26 -44.91 -1.17
CA SER A 6 -2.21 -44.02 -0.51
C SER A 6 -1.86 -42.58 -0.89
N ILE A 7 -2.69 -41.96 -1.71
CA ILE A 7 -2.67 -40.51 -1.92
C ILE A 7 -3.15 -39.89 -0.60
N GLN A 8 -2.23 -39.45 0.23
CA GLN A 8 -2.57 -38.57 1.34
C GLN A 8 -3.10 -37.28 0.74
N SER A 9 -4.40 -37.05 0.82
CA SER A 9 -4.98 -35.73 0.55
C SER A 9 -4.40 -34.76 1.57
N ALA A 10 -3.66 -33.76 1.10
CA ALA A 10 -3.31 -32.63 1.95
C ALA A 10 -4.61 -32.07 2.54
N ALA A 11 -4.69 -32.00 3.85
CA ALA A 11 -5.83 -31.38 4.51
C ALA A 11 -5.98 -29.96 3.98
N ALA A 12 -7.17 -29.62 3.51
CA ALA A 12 -7.46 -28.25 3.08
C ALA A 12 -7.23 -27.34 4.29
N ILE A 13 -6.41 -26.31 4.12
CA ILE A 13 -6.20 -25.30 5.16
C ILE A 13 -7.46 -24.41 5.17
N ASP A 14 -8.13 -24.36 6.32
CA ASP A 14 -9.31 -23.51 6.48
C ASP A 14 -8.92 -22.04 6.44
N ASN A 15 -9.67 -21.23 5.70
CA ASN A 15 -9.54 -19.79 5.73
C ASN A 15 -10.31 -19.22 6.93
N VAL A 16 -9.73 -18.22 7.56
CA VAL A 16 -10.33 -17.42 8.63
C VAL A 16 -10.45 -15.97 8.18
N ILE A 17 -11.36 -15.25 8.80
CA ILE A 17 -11.59 -13.82 8.51
C ILE A 17 -10.94 -13.00 9.61
N LEU A 18 -10.05 -12.08 9.23
CA LEU A 18 -9.68 -10.95 10.06
C LEU A 18 -10.68 -9.83 9.81
N GLU A 19 -11.42 -9.47 10.83
CA GLU A 19 -12.38 -8.38 10.78
C GLU A 19 -11.91 -7.23 11.66
N LYS A 20 -11.91 -6.03 11.10
CA LYS A 20 -11.66 -4.76 11.76
C LYS A 20 -12.85 -3.83 11.49
N LYS A 21 -12.94 -2.75 12.26
CA LYS A 21 -13.98 -1.75 12.03
C LYS A 21 -13.92 -1.20 10.60
N GLU A 22 -12.72 -0.98 10.08
CA GLU A 22 -12.45 -0.32 8.82
C GLU A 22 -12.32 -1.27 7.62
N PHE A 23 -12.02 -2.56 7.85
CA PHE A 23 -11.82 -3.53 6.77
C PHE A 23 -11.98 -4.98 7.23
N SER A 24 -12.10 -5.87 6.26
CA SER A 24 -12.01 -7.32 6.46
C SER A 24 -11.12 -7.97 5.39
N ILE A 25 -10.53 -9.13 5.72
CA ILE A 25 -9.73 -9.92 4.81
C ILE A 25 -9.73 -11.39 5.22
N GLN A 26 -9.78 -12.31 4.25
CA GLN A 26 -9.63 -13.74 4.49
C GLN A 26 -8.18 -14.16 4.32
N TYR A 27 -7.73 -15.09 5.16
CA TYR A 27 -6.38 -15.63 5.12
C TYR A 27 -6.36 -17.05 5.69
N PRO A 28 -5.39 -17.91 5.32
CA PRO A 28 -5.22 -19.25 5.89
C PRO A 28 -5.00 -19.23 7.39
N SER A 29 -5.68 -20.12 8.13
CA SER A 29 -5.66 -20.18 9.59
C SER A 29 -4.29 -20.44 10.23
N ASN A 30 -3.35 -21.00 9.45
CA ASN A 30 -1.97 -21.26 9.88
C ASN A 30 -1.04 -20.05 9.81
N TRP A 31 -1.51 -18.91 9.30
CA TRP A 31 -0.70 -17.69 9.28
C TRP A 31 -0.67 -17.01 10.64
N LYS A 32 0.43 -16.35 10.93
CA LYS A 32 0.56 -15.54 12.14
C LYS A 32 0.11 -14.12 11.90
N VAL A 33 -0.75 -13.62 12.78
CA VAL A 33 -1.23 -12.23 12.77
C VAL A 33 -0.48 -11.41 13.80
N SER A 34 0.06 -10.26 13.37
CA SER A 34 0.59 -9.21 14.26
C SER A 34 -0.26 -7.95 14.06
N ASP A 35 -1.02 -7.61 15.08
CA ASP A 35 -2.05 -6.59 15.04
C ASP A 35 -1.65 -5.35 15.82
N TYR A 36 -1.35 -4.27 15.10
CA TYR A 36 -1.04 -2.95 15.64
C TYR A 36 -2.12 -1.91 15.30
N TRP A 37 -3.30 -2.38 14.86
CA TRP A 37 -4.41 -1.51 14.49
C TRP A 37 -4.93 -0.72 15.68
N ASN A 38 -5.18 0.58 15.50
CA ASN A 38 -5.63 1.50 16.55
C ASN A 38 -4.71 1.60 17.79
N LYS A 39 -3.47 1.11 17.72
CA LYS A 39 -2.50 1.23 18.82
C LYS A 39 -1.51 2.37 18.59
N PHE A 40 -0.66 2.21 17.57
CA PHE A 40 0.38 3.17 17.21
C PHE A 40 0.39 3.50 15.70
N GLN A 41 -0.05 2.53 14.90
CA GLN A 41 0.10 2.58 13.46
C GLN A 41 -1.07 1.88 12.83
N ASN A 42 -2.04 2.25 12.32
CA ASN A 42 -3.12 1.51 11.64
C ASN A 42 -2.54 0.45 10.68
N GLU A 43 -1.92 -0.57 11.25
CA GLU A 43 -1.17 -1.61 10.55
C GLU A 43 -1.47 -3.00 11.09
N VAL A 44 -1.65 -3.95 10.18
CA VAL A 44 -1.73 -5.39 10.46
C VAL A 44 -0.76 -6.12 9.56
N THR A 45 0.01 -7.05 10.13
CA THR A 45 0.89 -7.95 9.38
C THR A 45 0.38 -9.39 9.48
N LEU A 46 0.22 -10.04 8.33
CA LEU A 46 -0.16 -11.43 8.15
C LEU A 46 1.03 -12.19 7.58
N GLN A 47 1.63 -13.08 8.36
CA GLN A 47 2.84 -13.82 7.99
C GLN A 47 2.49 -15.25 7.56
N ALA A 48 2.69 -15.55 6.30
CA ALA A 48 2.48 -16.88 5.72
C ALA A 48 3.62 -17.85 6.11
N ASP A 49 4.85 -17.35 6.21
CA ASP A 49 6.01 -18.10 6.70
C ASP A 49 6.86 -17.23 7.63
N LEU A 50 6.92 -17.65 8.89
CA LEU A 50 7.69 -16.97 9.94
C LEU A 50 9.21 -17.02 9.71
N ARG A 51 9.72 -18.09 9.10
CA ARG A 51 11.17 -18.30 8.92
C ARG A 51 11.73 -17.42 7.83
N SER A 52 11.02 -17.32 6.71
CA SER A 52 11.39 -16.44 5.62
C SER A 52 11.00 -15.00 5.89
N GLY A 53 9.95 -14.78 6.68
CA GLY A 53 9.29 -13.49 6.85
C GLY A 53 8.37 -13.14 5.69
N SER A 54 7.98 -14.16 4.89
CA SER A 54 7.04 -13.99 3.78
C SER A 54 5.62 -13.75 4.29
N GLY A 55 4.92 -12.82 3.68
CA GLY A 55 3.56 -12.45 4.08
C GLY A 55 3.12 -11.11 3.50
N MET A 56 2.11 -10.51 4.10
CA MET A 56 1.63 -9.18 3.73
C MET A 56 1.46 -8.28 4.94
N THR A 57 1.54 -6.97 4.69
CA THR A 57 1.22 -5.91 5.65
C THR A 57 0.13 -5.04 5.04
N ILE A 58 -0.93 -4.79 5.78
CA ILE A 58 -2.01 -3.87 5.44
C ILE A 58 -1.87 -2.65 6.31
N LYS A 59 -1.79 -1.48 5.70
CA LYS A 59 -1.65 -0.21 6.38
C LYS A 59 -2.66 0.80 5.85
N HIS A 60 -3.30 1.51 6.75
CA HIS A 60 -4.14 2.66 6.43
C HIS A 60 -3.45 3.92 6.97
N GLN A 61 -3.18 4.87 6.11
CA GLN A 61 -2.40 6.05 6.45
C GLN A 61 -2.87 7.27 5.69
N LYS A 62 -2.69 8.44 6.31
CA LYS A 62 -2.89 9.70 5.60
C LYS A 62 -1.91 9.77 4.44
N SER A 63 -2.41 10.19 3.28
CA SER A 63 -1.57 10.40 2.12
C SER A 63 -0.95 11.79 2.18
N ILE A 64 0.36 11.88 1.99
CA ILE A 64 1.04 13.15 1.78
C ILE A 64 0.58 13.76 0.45
N THR A 65 0.25 12.90 -0.50
CA THR A 65 -0.26 13.29 -1.82
C THR A 65 -1.56 12.54 -2.07
N PRO A 66 -2.73 13.20 -2.02
CA PRO A 66 -4.00 12.55 -2.34
C PRO A 66 -3.94 11.97 -3.75
N ILE A 67 -4.19 10.67 -3.86
CA ILE A 67 -4.27 9.99 -5.15
C ILE A 67 -5.67 10.26 -5.70
N SER A 68 -5.86 11.41 -6.34
CA SER A 68 -7.16 11.77 -6.94
C SER A 68 -7.36 11.16 -8.33
N THR A 69 -6.28 10.87 -9.03
CA THR A 69 -6.31 10.33 -10.39
C THR A 69 -5.13 9.41 -10.61
N ILE A 70 -5.40 8.16 -11.00
CA ILE A 70 -4.37 7.21 -11.39
C ILE A 70 -3.95 7.51 -12.83
N ASN A 71 -2.73 7.99 -13.01
CA ASN A 71 -2.11 8.24 -14.30
C ASN A 71 -0.66 7.74 -14.34
N ASN A 72 -0.02 7.82 -15.50
CA ASN A 72 1.36 7.35 -15.67
C ASN A 72 2.37 8.14 -14.84
N GLU A 73 2.14 9.43 -14.61
CA GLU A 73 3.02 10.30 -13.84
C GLU A 73 3.04 9.86 -12.36
N LEU A 74 1.87 9.59 -11.79
CA LEU A 74 1.75 9.04 -10.45
C LEU A 74 2.44 7.68 -10.34
N ILE A 75 2.29 6.81 -11.33
CA ILE A 75 2.96 5.49 -11.33
C ILE A 75 4.48 5.69 -11.33
N GLN A 76 5.03 6.55 -12.15
CA GLN A 76 6.46 6.85 -12.20
C GLN A 76 6.95 7.46 -10.88
N PHE A 77 6.21 8.41 -10.32
CA PHE A 77 6.51 8.98 -9.01
C PHE A 77 6.59 7.90 -7.91
N LEU A 78 5.62 6.98 -7.86
CA LEU A 78 5.63 5.89 -6.88
C LEU A 78 6.83 4.95 -7.08
N ILE A 79 7.21 4.64 -8.33
CA ILE A 79 8.38 3.81 -8.64
C ILE A 79 9.66 4.47 -8.12
N GLU A 80 9.88 5.75 -8.45
CA GLU A 80 11.07 6.47 -8.01
C GLU A 80 11.11 6.65 -6.49
N ASN A 81 9.97 6.89 -5.85
CA ASN A 81 9.87 6.95 -4.40
C ASN A 81 10.24 5.61 -3.73
N GLU A 82 9.79 4.47 -4.29
CA GLU A 82 10.17 3.16 -3.76
C GLU A 82 11.65 2.85 -3.94
N LYS A 83 12.22 3.22 -5.08
CA LYS A 83 13.65 3.09 -5.36
C LYS A 83 14.47 3.93 -4.38
N GLU A 84 14.08 5.18 -4.15
CA GLU A 84 14.74 6.07 -3.20
C GLU A 84 14.60 5.57 -1.76
N ASN A 85 13.41 5.12 -1.35
CA ASN A 85 13.20 4.51 -0.04
C ASN A 85 14.11 3.29 0.19
N CYS A 86 14.34 2.47 -0.85
CA CYS A 86 15.30 1.38 -0.79
C CYS A 86 16.73 1.91 -0.67
N ARG A 87 17.13 2.89 -1.50
CA ARG A 87 18.48 3.48 -1.51
C ARG A 87 18.87 4.09 -0.15
N VAL A 88 17.95 4.81 0.49
CA VAL A 88 18.20 5.45 1.80
C VAL A 88 17.85 4.56 2.99
N ASN A 89 17.46 3.31 2.75
CA ASN A 89 17.10 2.33 3.79
C ASN A 89 16.00 2.79 4.76
N LYS A 90 15.06 3.65 4.33
CA LYS A 90 13.95 4.13 5.17
C LYS A 90 13.07 3.01 5.75
N GLY A 91 13.01 1.86 5.06
CA GLY A 91 12.24 0.68 5.48
C GLY A 91 13.09 -0.43 6.12
N GLY A 92 14.35 -0.15 6.49
CA GLY A 92 15.37 -1.12 6.90
C GLY A 92 16.32 -1.47 5.75
N PRO A 93 17.32 -2.34 5.98
CA PRO A 93 18.32 -2.68 4.97
C PRO A 93 17.67 -3.14 3.66
N CYS A 94 17.86 -2.37 2.60
CA CYS A 94 17.36 -2.63 1.26
C CYS A 94 18.42 -2.24 0.23
N TRP A 95 18.71 -3.13 -0.71
CA TRP A 95 19.62 -2.91 -1.84
C TRP A 95 19.24 -3.79 -3.02
N ASN A 96 19.91 -3.60 -4.15
CA ASN A 96 19.62 -4.30 -5.40
C ASN A 96 18.16 -4.17 -5.83
N PHE A 97 17.63 -2.93 -5.78
CA PHE A 97 16.29 -2.64 -6.26
C PHE A 97 16.24 -2.84 -7.77
N GLU A 98 15.36 -3.71 -8.22
CA GLU A 98 15.08 -3.97 -9.63
C GLU A 98 13.57 -3.91 -9.87
N PHE A 99 13.14 -2.85 -10.56
CA PHE A 99 11.73 -2.70 -10.91
C PHE A 99 11.32 -3.77 -11.92
N THR A 100 10.21 -4.45 -11.65
CA THR A 100 9.72 -5.54 -12.50
C THR A 100 8.47 -5.14 -13.27
N ASN A 101 7.47 -4.57 -12.60
CA ASN A 101 6.17 -4.31 -13.21
C ASN A 101 5.37 -3.26 -12.44
N ALA A 102 4.57 -2.49 -13.21
CA ALA A 102 3.50 -1.64 -12.68
C ALA A 102 2.24 -1.86 -13.49
N LYS A 103 1.11 -1.98 -12.83
CA LYS A 103 -0.20 -2.10 -13.48
C LYS A 103 -1.31 -1.47 -12.65
N THR A 104 -2.35 -1.03 -13.33
CA THR A 104 -3.63 -0.76 -12.68
C THR A 104 -4.45 -2.04 -12.57
N ALA A 105 -5.21 -2.17 -11.52
CA ALA A 105 -6.11 -3.29 -11.26
C ALA A 105 -7.34 -2.79 -10.50
N THR A 106 -8.28 -3.67 -10.21
CA THR A 106 -9.43 -3.37 -9.34
C THR A 106 -9.30 -4.17 -8.05
N LEU A 107 -9.50 -3.52 -6.92
CA LEU A 107 -9.57 -4.15 -5.60
C LEU A 107 -10.71 -3.46 -4.83
N ASP A 108 -11.59 -4.24 -4.21
CA ASP A 108 -12.74 -3.71 -3.46
C ASP A 108 -13.54 -2.66 -4.25
N GLY A 109 -13.79 -2.94 -5.53
CA GLY A 109 -14.53 -2.05 -6.44
C GLY A 109 -13.82 -0.77 -6.86
N SER A 110 -12.62 -0.50 -6.35
CA SER A 110 -11.84 0.70 -6.65
C SER A 110 -10.63 0.39 -7.53
N GLN A 111 -10.23 1.36 -8.34
CA GLN A 111 -9.00 1.26 -9.13
C GLN A 111 -7.79 1.39 -8.21
N VAL A 112 -6.81 0.50 -8.37
CA VAL A 112 -5.56 0.47 -7.59
C VAL A 112 -4.34 0.51 -8.49
N ILE A 113 -3.21 0.96 -7.94
CA ILE A 113 -1.89 0.82 -8.55
C ILE A 113 -1.18 -0.35 -7.87
N SER A 114 -0.72 -1.31 -8.66
CA SER A 114 0.11 -2.42 -8.19
C SER A 114 1.51 -2.28 -8.77
N LEU A 115 2.50 -2.10 -7.90
CA LEU A 115 3.92 -2.10 -8.24
C LEU A 115 4.56 -3.42 -7.80
N GLN A 116 5.44 -3.97 -8.62
CA GLN A 116 6.26 -5.11 -8.26
C GLN A 116 7.74 -4.83 -8.55
N PHE A 117 8.59 -5.19 -7.63
CA PHE A 117 10.04 -5.09 -7.76
C PHE A 117 10.73 -6.19 -6.97
N ASP A 118 11.94 -6.50 -7.36
CA ASP A 118 12.85 -7.36 -6.63
C ASP A 118 13.82 -6.50 -5.81
N ALA A 119 14.15 -6.93 -4.62
CA ALA A 119 15.13 -6.26 -3.77
C ALA A 119 15.79 -7.27 -2.83
N THR A 120 16.96 -6.91 -2.32
CA THR A 120 17.58 -7.65 -1.22
C THR A 120 17.18 -6.98 0.10
N LEU A 121 16.37 -7.65 0.91
CA LEU A 121 15.92 -7.17 2.21
C LEU A 121 16.52 -8.05 3.31
N LYS A 122 17.31 -7.48 4.23
CA LYS A 122 17.97 -8.24 5.32
C LYS A 122 18.69 -9.49 4.78
N ASP A 123 19.49 -9.31 3.74
CA ASP A 123 20.29 -10.37 3.07
C ASP A 123 19.48 -11.44 2.31
N LYS A 124 18.17 -11.29 2.21
CA LYS A 124 17.30 -12.21 1.44
C LYS A 124 16.83 -11.56 0.16
N LYS A 125 17.00 -12.24 -0.97
CA LYS A 125 16.37 -11.84 -2.24
C LYS A 125 14.85 -11.96 -2.07
N THR A 126 14.14 -10.87 -2.31
CA THR A 126 12.72 -10.73 -1.98
C THR A 126 11.97 -10.13 -3.15
N ILE A 127 10.85 -10.74 -3.51
CA ILE A 127 9.84 -10.14 -4.36
C ILE A 127 9.00 -9.24 -3.46
N VAL A 128 8.87 -7.98 -3.83
CA VAL A 128 8.00 -7.02 -3.15
C VAL A 128 6.90 -6.58 -4.11
N LYS A 129 5.66 -6.67 -3.68
CA LYS A 129 4.52 -6.12 -4.40
C LYS A 129 3.80 -5.14 -3.49
N LYS A 130 3.58 -3.94 -3.99
CA LYS A 130 2.84 -2.89 -3.27
C LYS A 130 1.57 -2.54 -4.03
N ILE A 131 0.46 -2.50 -3.33
CA ILE A 131 -0.84 -2.14 -3.87
C ILE A 131 -1.29 -0.88 -3.15
N PHE A 132 -1.48 0.18 -3.92
CA PHE A 132 -1.94 1.49 -3.46
C PHE A 132 -3.42 1.62 -3.80
N LEU A 133 -4.27 1.64 -2.78
CA LEU A 133 -5.71 1.84 -2.91
C LEU A 133 -6.05 3.22 -2.36
N PRO A 134 -6.42 4.19 -3.22
CA PRO A 134 -6.83 5.52 -2.81
C PRO A 134 -8.10 5.49 -1.96
N ASP A 135 -8.17 6.35 -0.94
CA ASP A 135 -9.32 6.48 -0.07
C ASP A 135 -9.48 7.95 0.40
N GLY A 136 -9.89 8.82 -0.50
CA GLY A 136 -9.98 10.26 -0.25
C GLY A 136 -8.62 10.88 0.09
N ASP A 137 -8.52 11.46 1.29
CA ASP A 137 -7.27 12.05 1.83
C ASP A 137 -6.34 10.99 2.45
N GLU A 138 -6.74 9.71 2.41
CA GLU A 138 -6.02 8.59 2.98
C GLU A 138 -5.71 7.55 1.91
N ASN A 139 -4.84 6.59 2.24
CA ASN A 139 -4.51 5.49 1.37
C ASN A 139 -4.48 4.19 2.16
N TRP A 140 -4.95 3.15 1.52
CA TRP A 140 -4.60 1.80 1.90
C TRP A 140 -3.35 1.36 1.15
N LEU A 141 -2.38 0.89 1.89
CA LEU A 141 -1.16 0.31 1.34
C LEU A 141 -1.08 -1.15 1.75
N ILE A 142 -1.21 -2.05 0.78
CA ILE A 142 -0.98 -3.48 0.99
C ILE A 142 0.40 -3.82 0.43
N THR A 143 1.31 -4.26 1.30
CA THR A 143 2.66 -4.64 0.92
C THR A 143 2.83 -6.15 1.07
N ILE A 144 3.07 -6.85 -0.01
CA ILE A 144 3.42 -8.27 -0.05
C ILE A 144 4.94 -8.38 -0.11
N LYS A 145 5.54 -9.24 0.72
CA LYS A 145 6.95 -9.59 0.69
C LYS A 145 7.08 -11.08 0.67
N VAL A 146 7.75 -11.62 -0.33
CA VAL A 146 8.00 -13.06 -0.48
C VAL A 146 9.46 -13.27 -0.82
N THR A 147 10.17 -14.04 -0.02
CA THR A 147 11.55 -14.40 -0.35
C THR A 147 11.58 -15.34 -1.56
N LYS A 148 12.61 -15.23 -2.40
CA LYS A 148 12.71 -15.99 -3.66
C LYS A 148 12.69 -17.51 -3.46
N ASP A 149 13.16 -18.00 -2.31
CA ASP A 149 13.09 -19.42 -1.93
C ASP A 149 11.69 -19.87 -1.49
N LYS A 150 10.71 -18.95 -1.45
CA LYS A 150 9.31 -19.17 -1.09
C LYS A 150 8.35 -18.55 -2.09
N GLU A 151 8.77 -18.43 -3.35
CA GLU A 151 7.99 -17.77 -4.41
C GLU A 151 6.60 -18.40 -4.60
N GLU A 152 6.44 -19.70 -4.27
CA GLU A 152 5.17 -20.41 -4.29
C GLU A 152 4.09 -19.78 -3.38
N LEU A 153 4.48 -19.05 -2.33
CA LEU A 153 3.55 -18.37 -1.44
C LEU A 153 2.93 -17.09 -2.08
N LEU A 154 3.52 -16.56 -3.16
CA LEU A 154 3.05 -15.33 -3.76
C LEU A 154 1.60 -15.41 -4.23
N GLU A 155 1.22 -16.53 -4.86
CA GLU A 155 -0.14 -16.76 -5.35
C GLU A 155 -1.13 -16.89 -4.18
N GLU A 156 -0.77 -17.61 -3.13
CA GLU A 156 -1.61 -17.78 -1.94
C GLU A 156 -1.87 -16.44 -1.24
N ILE A 157 -0.81 -15.62 -1.08
CA ILE A 157 -0.94 -14.29 -0.49
C ILE A 157 -1.78 -13.37 -1.37
N GLN A 158 -1.64 -13.44 -2.70
CA GLN A 158 -2.46 -12.66 -3.63
C GLN A 158 -3.93 -13.03 -3.55
N LYS A 159 -4.27 -14.31 -3.43
CA LYS A 159 -5.66 -14.76 -3.23
C LYS A 159 -6.27 -14.18 -1.95
N SER A 160 -5.49 -14.11 -0.88
CA SER A 160 -5.94 -13.44 0.35
C SER A 160 -6.18 -11.94 0.12
N VAL A 161 -5.28 -11.25 -0.59
CA VAL A 161 -5.47 -9.82 -0.92
C VAL A 161 -6.75 -9.58 -1.74
N GLU A 162 -7.11 -10.48 -2.65
CA GLU A 162 -8.33 -10.36 -3.46
C GLU A 162 -9.62 -10.40 -2.62
N THR A 163 -9.55 -10.90 -1.38
CA THR A 163 -10.67 -10.89 -0.44
C THR A 163 -10.73 -9.64 0.42
N PHE A 164 -9.75 -8.72 0.28
CA PHE A 164 -9.76 -7.47 1.03
C PHE A 164 -10.98 -6.63 0.70
N SER A 165 -11.69 -6.20 1.72
CA SER A 165 -12.84 -5.30 1.61
C SER A 165 -12.81 -4.26 2.70
N ARG A 166 -13.00 -3.00 2.32
CA ARG A 166 -13.20 -1.89 3.25
C ARG A 166 -14.61 -1.98 3.82
N ASN A 167 -14.73 -1.91 5.13
CA ASN A 167 -16.01 -1.72 5.79
C ASN A 167 -16.38 -0.24 5.65
N ILE A 168 -16.93 0.12 4.51
CA ILE A 168 -17.53 1.42 4.31
C ILE A 168 -18.83 1.39 5.13
N GLU A 169 -18.70 1.55 6.47
CA GLU A 169 -19.87 2.02 7.22
C GLU A 169 -20.33 3.25 6.45
N ASN A 170 -21.60 3.24 6.02
CA ASN A 170 -22.27 4.39 5.39
C ASN A 170 -21.80 5.69 6.06
N SER A 171 -20.58 6.10 5.78
CA SER A 171 -20.15 7.46 5.94
C SER A 171 -21.00 8.17 4.93
N ASN A 172 -22.19 8.56 5.40
CA ASN A 172 -23.19 9.38 4.75
C ASN A 172 -22.68 9.82 3.40
N GLN A 173 -23.42 9.49 2.34
CA GLN A 173 -23.46 10.41 1.21
C GLN A 173 -23.37 11.81 1.82
N VAL A 174 -22.13 12.29 1.98
CA VAL A 174 -21.91 13.72 2.08
C VAL A 174 -22.37 14.17 0.72
N SER A 175 -23.65 14.49 0.70
CA SER A 175 -24.27 15.26 -0.35
C SER A 175 -23.23 16.29 -0.74
N ILE A 176 -22.87 16.31 -2.03
CA ILE A 176 -22.01 17.30 -2.66
C ILE A 176 -22.77 18.66 -2.62
N SER A 177 -23.10 19.14 -1.44
CA SER A 177 -23.85 20.39 -1.24
C SER A 177 -23.26 21.34 -0.22
N ASN A 178 -22.05 21.05 0.33
CA ASN A 178 -21.35 22.03 1.14
C ASN A 178 -19.82 21.94 0.95
N ILE A 179 -19.36 21.99 -0.31
CA ILE A 179 -18.02 22.47 -0.57
C ILE A 179 -18.10 23.97 -0.38
N GLU A 180 -17.78 24.43 0.84
CA GLU A 180 -17.40 25.82 1.02
C GLU A 180 -16.42 26.21 -0.08
N ASN A 181 -16.63 27.37 -0.71
CA ASN A 181 -15.84 27.96 -1.79
C ASN A 181 -14.37 28.25 -1.40
N SER A 182 -13.67 27.28 -0.83
CA SER A 182 -12.25 27.40 -0.57
C SER A 182 -11.49 27.06 -1.85
N LYS A 183 -10.90 28.08 -2.47
CA LYS A 183 -10.05 27.96 -3.67
C LYS A 183 -8.82 27.07 -3.43
N ILE A 184 -8.48 26.77 -2.17
CA ILE A 184 -7.36 25.94 -1.77
C ILE A 184 -7.90 24.65 -1.11
N PRO A 185 -7.64 23.46 -1.67
CA PRO A 185 -8.03 22.20 -1.08
C PRO A 185 -7.53 22.05 0.36
N LYS A 186 -8.32 21.35 1.20
CA LYS A 186 -7.98 21.19 2.62
C LYS A 186 -6.61 20.57 2.82
N TRP A 187 -6.25 19.55 2.04
CA TRP A 187 -4.97 18.86 2.16
C TRP A 187 -3.76 19.78 1.89
N VAL A 188 -3.87 20.77 0.98
CA VAL A 188 -2.81 21.76 0.75
C VAL A 188 -2.58 22.60 2.02
N LYS A 189 -3.67 22.98 2.69
CA LYS A 189 -3.60 23.70 3.96
C LYS A 189 -2.94 22.85 5.06
N ASP A 190 -3.29 21.56 5.12
CA ASP A 190 -2.73 20.64 6.10
C ASP A 190 -1.22 20.42 5.86
N THR A 191 -0.77 20.30 4.60
CA THR A 191 0.66 20.19 4.25
C THR A 191 1.43 21.45 4.64
N MET A 192 0.89 22.64 4.37
CA MET A 192 1.49 23.90 4.80
C MET A 192 1.62 23.98 6.33
N LYS A 193 0.61 23.49 7.05
CA LYS A 193 0.64 23.41 8.51
C LYS A 193 1.76 22.49 9.00
N TRP A 194 1.92 21.30 8.41
CA TRP A 194 2.98 20.37 8.77
C TRP A 194 4.38 20.92 8.53
N TYR A 195 4.56 21.69 7.46
CA TYR A 195 5.81 22.40 7.20
C TYR A 195 6.11 23.44 8.29
N VAL A 196 5.14 24.28 8.63
CA VAL A 196 5.29 25.31 9.68
C VAL A 196 5.54 24.67 11.05
N GLU A 197 4.94 23.52 11.34
CA GLU A 197 5.13 22.75 12.57
C GLU A 197 6.43 21.90 12.57
N GLY A 198 7.23 21.95 11.49
CA GLY A 198 8.48 21.19 11.36
C GLY A 198 8.29 19.68 11.22
N GLN A 199 7.09 19.22 10.83
CA GLN A 199 6.78 17.82 10.63
C GLN A 199 7.23 17.31 9.26
N ILE A 200 7.43 18.19 8.30
CA ILE A 200 8.04 17.91 7.00
C ILE A 200 9.18 18.88 6.74
N SER A 201 10.20 18.43 6.02
CA SER A 201 11.37 19.22 5.65
C SER A 201 11.05 20.21 4.51
N GLU A 202 11.97 21.17 4.29
CA GLU A 202 11.88 22.10 3.17
C GLU A 202 11.90 21.36 1.81
N ASP A 203 12.74 20.34 1.65
CA ASP A 203 12.83 19.54 0.43
C ASP A 203 11.52 18.78 0.16
N GLU A 204 10.90 18.24 1.19
CA GLU A 204 9.58 17.60 1.09
C GLU A 204 8.50 18.59 0.69
N MET A 205 8.54 19.79 1.24
CA MET A 205 7.59 20.85 0.87
C MET A 205 7.78 21.32 -0.58
N ILE A 206 9.04 21.48 -1.04
CA ILE A 206 9.34 21.81 -2.44
C ILE A 206 8.78 20.74 -3.38
N THR A 207 9.00 19.47 -3.06
CA THR A 207 8.46 18.33 -3.85
C THR A 207 6.93 18.40 -3.97
N VAL A 208 6.25 18.76 -2.89
CA VAL A 208 4.78 18.93 -2.90
C VAL A 208 4.38 20.13 -3.78
N LEU A 209 5.09 21.24 -3.71
CA LEU A 209 4.79 22.42 -4.54
C LEU A 209 5.02 22.13 -6.03
N GLU A 210 6.09 21.47 -6.39
CA GLU A 210 6.37 21.05 -7.78
C GLU A 210 5.26 20.14 -8.31
N PHE A 211 4.82 19.17 -7.50
CA PHE A 211 3.69 18.33 -7.85
C PHE A 211 2.42 19.14 -8.11
N LEU A 212 2.09 20.10 -7.24
CA LEU A 212 0.89 20.93 -7.38
C LEU A 212 0.92 21.80 -8.65
N ILE A 213 2.10 22.29 -9.02
CA ILE A 213 2.31 23.06 -10.25
C ILE A 213 2.12 22.13 -11.47
N ASN A 214 2.74 20.96 -11.46
CA ASN A 214 2.66 20.00 -12.55
C ASN A 214 1.24 19.45 -12.76
N GLN A 215 0.45 19.33 -11.69
CA GLN A 215 -0.95 18.93 -11.76
C GLN A 215 -1.92 20.09 -12.09
N ASN A 216 -1.40 21.30 -12.39
CA ASN A 216 -2.20 22.50 -12.62
C ASN A 216 -3.16 22.90 -11.47
N VAL A 217 -2.92 22.39 -10.26
CA VAL A 217 -3.65 22.77 -9.05
C VAL A 217 -3.25 24.19 -8.63
N ILE A 218 -1.96 24.51 -8.76
CA ILE A 218 -1.42 25.86 -8.60
C ILE A 218 -0.92 26.35 -9.96
N LYS A 219 -1.40 27.51 -10.39
CA LYS A 219 -0.89 28.16 -11.59
C LYS A 219 0.02 29.31 -11.18
N ILE A 220 1.28 29.25 -11.59
CA ILE A 220 2.18 30.39 -11.47
C ILE A 220 1.85 31.30 -12.66
N SER A 221 1.14 32.40 -12.41
CA SER A 221 0.99 33.47 -13.41
C SER A 221 2.28 34.28 -13.43
N ASN A 222 3.09 34.09 -14.45
CA ASN A 222 4.13 35.06 -14.76
C ASN A 222 3.44 36.37 -15.18
N THR A 223 3.19 37.26 -14.24
CA THR A 223 2.81 38.62 -14.54
C THR A 223 4.14 39.40 -14.77
N PRO A 224 4.33 40.04 -15.93
CA PRO A 224 5.53 40.80 -16.20
C PRO A 224 5.63 42.03 -15.30
#